data_a7699d534e7a6b12e40f33588d7edeac
#
_entry.id   a7699d534e7a6b12e40f33588d7edeac
#
_cell.length_a   1.000
_cell.length_b   1.000
_cell.length_c   1.000
_cell.angle_alpha   90.00
_cell.angle_beta   90.00
_cell.angle_gamma   90.00
#
_symmetry.space_group_name_H-M   'P 1'
#
loop_
_entity.id
_entity.type
_entity.pdbx_description
1 polymer ?
#
loop_
_entity_poly.entity_id
_entity_poly.type
_entity_poly.pdbx_seq_one_letter_code
_entity_poly.pdbx_strand_id
1 'polypeptide(L)'
;MNLIFRLKQKKKTNLTNFRVGDRINLEKSLKVGDEINGHFVFGHVDGLSKVVSIKHLEDSVVLEFEVEKNIIKYLSPKCSIALDGISLTVNNISKSKFNVSIIPYTWENTSLKKVEKGDFLNTEVDMLARYVFKALKK
;
A
#
# COMPACT_ATOMS: atom_id res chain seq x y z
N MET A 1 -22.71 -9.60 2.04
CA MET A 1 -22.39 -8.32 1.37
C MET A 1 -21.83 -8.64 -0.02
N ASN A 2 -22.57 -8.31 -1.09
CA ASN A 2 -22.06 -8.54 -2.45
C ASN A 2 -21.19 -7.35 -2.86
N LEU A 3 -19.89 -7.56 -2.95
CA LEU A 3 -18.96 -6.56 -3.49
C LEU A 3 -19.07 -6.55 -5.02
N ILE A 4 -19.54 -5.44 -5.58
CA ILE A 4 -19.59 -5.25 -7.04
C ILE A 4 -18.29 -4.59 -7.47
N PHE A 5 -17.42 -5.35 -8.17
CA PHE A 5 -16.18 -4.82 -8.73
C PHE A 5 -16.38 -4.39 -10.18
N ARG A 6 -15.99 -3.15 -10.50
CA ARG A 6 -15.94 -2.69 -11.88
C ARG A 6 -14.76 -3.36 -12.62
N LEU A 7 -14.92 -3.67 -13.91
CA LEU A 7 -13.88 -4.31 -14.76
C LEU A 7 -12.50 -3.60 -14.69
N LYS A 8 -12.51 -2.28 -14.54
CA LYS A 8 -11.29 -1.47 -14.42
C LYS A 8 -10.54 -1.72 -13.10
N GLN A 9 -11.25 -1.99 -12.01
CA GLN A 9 -10.65 -2.34 -10.70
C GLN A 9 -10.01 -3.74 -10.75
N LYS A 10 -10.66 -4.69 -11.43
CA LYS A 10 -10.12 -6.06 -11.61
C LYS A 10 -8.76 -6.09 -12.30
N LYS A 11 -8.47 -5.12 -13.21
CA LYS A 11 -7.19 -5.05 -13.94
C LYS A 11 -6.06 -4.40 -13.15
N LYS A 12 -6.37 -3.62 -12.10
CA LYS A 12 -5.40 -2.82 -11.34
C LYS A 12 -5.18 -3.30 -9.91
N THR A 13 -5.93 -4.30 -9.48
CA THR A 13 -5.89 -4.79 -8.10
C THR A 13 -5.66 -6.29 -8.04
N ASN A 14 -5.17 -6.78 -6.90
CA ASN A 14 -5.05 -8.22 -6.61
C ASN A 14 -6.38 -8.87 -6.19
N LEU A 15 -7.49 -8.13 -6.19
CA LEU A 15 -8.80 -8.59 -5.68
C LEU A 15 -9.35 -9.83 -6.40
N THR A 16 -8.94 -10.07 -7.65
CA THR A 16 -9.32 -11.28 -8.40
C THR A 16 -8.67 -12.56 -7.87
N ASN A 17 -7.63 -12.44 -7.05
CA ASN A 17 -6.90 -13.57 -6.49
C ASN A 17 -7.52 -14.07 -5.18
N PHE A 18 -8.40 -13.27 -4.55
CA PHE A 18 -9.03 -13.64 -3.29
C PHE A 18 -10.09 -14.73 -3.46
N ARG A 19 -10.13 -15.64 -2.50
CA ARG A 19 -11.09 -16.75 -2.39
C ARG A 19 -11.94 -16.57 -1.14
N VAL A 20 -13.06 -17.27 -1.09
CA VAL A 20 -13.87 -17.36 0.13
C VAL A 20 -13.04 -17.99 1.25
N GLY A 21 -12.95 -17.29 2.38
CA GLY A 21 -12.12 -17.66 3.54
C GLY A 21 -10.83 -16.86 3.67
N ASP A 22 -10.40 -16.12 2.65
CA ASP A 22 -9.25 -15.24 2.75
C ASP A 22 -9.56 -14.05 3.68
N ARG A 23 -8.55 -13.64 4.43
CA ARG A 23 -8.62 -12.45 5.28
C ARG A 23 -8.17 -11.22 4.50
N ILE A 24 -8.96 -10.15 4.59
CA ILE A 24 -8.67 -8.85 3.99
C ILE A 24 -8.66 -7.78 5.09
N ASN A 25 -7.88 -6.72 4.88
CA ASN A 25 -7.94 -5.54 5.73
C ASN A 25 -9.22 -4.78 5.44
N LEU A 26 -9.93 -4.37 6.49
CA LEU A 26 -11.15 -3.55 6.39
C LEU A 26 -11.01 -2.35 7.30
N GLU A 27 -11.27 -1.18 6.76
CA GLU A 27 -11.34 0.07 7.50
C GLU A 27 -12.65 0.78 7.20
N LYS A 28 -13.27 1.35 8.24
CA LYS A 28 -14.48 2.16 8.07
C LYS A 28 -14.11 3.54 7.54
N SER A 29 -15.03 4.15 6.78
CA SER A 29 -14.87 5.54 6.39
C SER A 29 -14.77 6.44 7.63
N LEU A 30 -13.86 7.43 7.58
CA LEU A 30 -13.76 8.47 8.60
C LEU A 30 -15.06 9.27 8.70
N LYS A 31 -15.44 9.61 9.92
CA LYS A 31 -16.52 10.55 10.23
C LYS A 31 -15.93 11.90 10.61
N VAL A 32 -16.75 12.94 10.53
CA VAL A 32 -16.36 14.26 11.04
C VAL A 32 -16.09 14.17 12.54
N GLY A 33 -14.89 14.58 12.96
CA GLY A 33 -14.43 14.50 14.35
C GLY A 33 -13.57 13.28 14.69
N ASP A 34 -13.42 12.31 13.79
CA ASP A 34 -12.51 11.19 13.99
C ASP A 34 -11.04 11.64 13.89
N GLU A 35 -10.17 10.97 14.62
CA GLU A 35 -8.72 11.17 14.53
C GLU A 35 -8.15 10.51 13.25
N ILE A 36 -7.18 11.18 12.62
CA ILE A 36 -6.47 10.65 11.45
C ILE A 36 -5.19 9.99 11.92
N ASN A 37 -5.13 8.66 11.80
CA ASN A 37 -3.94 7.88 12.06
C ASN A 37 -3.29 7.47 10.74
N GLY A 38 -2.15 8.08 10.40
CA GLY A 38 -1.44 7.86 9.13
C GLY A 38 -1.70 8.97 8.11
N HIS A 39 -2.30 8.65 6.96
CA HIS A 39 -2.63 9.61 5.91
C HIS A 39 -4.01 9.31 5.30
N PHE A 40 -4.52 10.21 4.46
CA PHE A 40 -5.78 9.98 3.77
C PHE A 40 -5.64 8.87 2.72
N VAL A 41 -6.37 7.79 2.90
CA VAL A 41 -6.48 6.67 1.96
C VAL A 41 -7.89 6.67 1.37
N PHE A 42 -7.99 6.85 0.06
CA PHE A 42 -9.25 7.00 -0.67
C PHE A 42 -9.73 5.72 -1.34
N GLY A 43 -8.92 4.66 -1.34
CA GLY A 43 -9.17 3.44 -2.10
C GLY A 43 -8.96 3.63 -3.61
N HIS A 44 -8.17 4.64 -3.99
CA HIS A 44 -7.81 4.90 -5.38
C HIS A 44 -6.56 4.14 -5.78
N VAL A 45 -6.68 2.82 -5.89
CA VAL A 45 -5.55 1.94 -6.22
C VAL A 45 -4.90 2.34 -7.55
N ASP A 46 -3.60 2.60 -7.50
CA ASP A 46 -2.77 2.98 -8.64
C ASP A 46 -2.27 1.78 -9.43
N GLY A 47 -1.97 0.72 -8.74
CA GLY A 47 -1.43 -0.51 -9.27
C GLY A 47 -1.01 -1.47 -8.17
N LEU A 48 -0.05 -2.32 -8.49
CA LEU A 48 0.43 -3.36 -7.59
C LEU A 48 1.91 -3.17 -7.26
N SER A 49 2.26 -3.43 -6.00
CA SER A 49 3.65 -3.56 -5.55
C SER A 49 3.97 -5.02 -5.32
N LYS A 50 5.03 -5.52 -5.97
CA LYS A 50 5.52 -6.89 -5.80
C LYS A 50 6.46 -6.96 -4.61
N VAL A 51 6.23 -7.88 -3.70
CA VAL A 51 7.15 -8.17 -2.58
C VAL A 51 8.39 -8.86 -3.12
N VAL A 52 9.56 -8.24 -2.96
CA VAL A 52 10.84 -8.80 -3.42
C VAL A 52 11.72 -9.28 -2.29
N SER A 53 11.52 -8.76 -1.07
CA SER A 53 12.25 -9.19 0.12
C SER A 53 11.45 -8.97 1.39
N ILE A 54 11.59 -9.87 2.35
CA ILE A 54 11.05 -9.80 3.71
C ILE A 54 12.23 -10.06 4.65
N LYS A 55 12.51 -9.11 5.55
CA LYS A 55 13.57 -9.23 6.53
C LYS A 55 13.02 -8.97 7.92
N HIS A 56 13.03 -9.99 8.78
CA HIS A 56 12.69 -9.85 10.19
C HIS A 56 13.89 -9.27 10.95
N LEU A 57 13.64 -8.21 11.69
CA LEU A 57 14.54 -7.58 12.63
C LEU A 57 13.98 -7.78 14.04
N GLU A 58 14.74 -7.40 15.06
CA GLU A 58 14.32 -7.55 16.46
C GLU A 58 13.01 -6.81 16.76
N ASP A 59 12.89 -5.55 16.29
CA ASP A 59 11.76 -4.67 16.60
C ASP A 59 10.86 -4.36 15.39
N SER A 60 11.07 -4.98 14.24
CA SER A 60 10.29 -4.67 13.03
C SER A 60 10.45 -5.71 11.94
N VAL A 61 9.57 -5.65 10.94
CA VAL A 61 9.73 -6.40 9.69
C VAL A 61 9.93 -5.40 8.55
N VAL A 62 11.02 -5.53 7.82
CA VAL A 62 11.31 -4.72 6.65
C VAL A 62 10.82 -5.45 5.40
N LEU A 63 9.91 -4.81 4.67
CA LEU A 63 9.42 -5.28 3.38
C LEU A 63 10.00 -4.42 2.27
N GLU A 64 10.60 -5.05 1.26
CA GLU A 64 11.03 -4.38 0.02
C GLU A 64 10.08 -4.74 -1.11
N PHE A 65 9.69 -3.73 -1.87
CA PHE A 65 8.76 -3.83 -2.97
C PHE A 65 9.37 -3.35 -4.27
N GLU A 66 8.95 -3.97 -5.38
CA GLU A 66 9.18 -3.49 -6.73
C GLU A 66 7.86 -2.97 -7.32
N VAL A 67 7.91 -1.81 -7.97
CA VAL A 67 6.73 -1.16 -8.58
C VAL A 67 7.02 -0.62 -9.97
N GLU A 68 5.97 -0.34 -10.70
CA GLU A 68 6.06 0.30 -12.01
C GLU A 68 6.57 1.74 -11.94
N LYS A 69 7.17 2.23 -13.03
CA LYS A 69 7.69 3.60 -13.16
C LYS A 69 6.64 4.69 -12.97
N ASN A 70 5.38 4.38 -13.26
CA ASN A 70 4.26 5.31 -13.09
C ASN A 70 3.89 5.53 -11.61
N ILE A 71 4.29 4.63 -10.70
CA ILE A 71 4.08 4.73 -9.24
C ILE A 71 5.31 5.32 -8.57
N ILE A 72 6.50 4.79 -8.84
CA ILE A 72 7.73 5.17 -8.15
C ILE A 72 8.03 6.68 -8.23
N LYS A 73 7.63 7.34 -9.31
CA LYS A 73 7.81 8.80 -9.51
C LYS A 73 7.08 9.69 -8.49
N TYR A 74 6.09 9.15 -7.79
CA TYR A 74 5.35 9.87 -6.74
C TYR A 74 5.92 9.63 -5.35
N LEU A 75 6.86 8.70 -5.20
CA LEU A 75 7.43 8.34 -3.91
C LEU A 75 8.68 9.18 -3.63
N SER A 76 8.85 9.50 -2.36
CA SER A 76 10.07 10.10 -1.80
C SER A 76 10.38 9.43 -0.46
N PRO A 77 11.63 9.43 0.03
CA PRO A 77 11.91 9.00 1.38
C PRO A 77 11.03 9.75 2.38
N LYS A 78 10.45 9.02 3.36
CA LYS A 78 9.52 9.52 4.37
C LYS A 78 8.12 9.90 3.89
N CYS A 79 7.77 9.71 2.60
CA CYS A 79 6.39 9.87 2.18
C CYS A 79 5.51 8.72 2.71
N SER A 80 4.20 8.96 2.71
CA SER A 80 3.20 7.93 2.98
C SER A 80 2.86 7.14 1.72
N ILE A 81 2.50 5.88 1.91
CA ILE A 81 1.97 4.98 0.89
C ILE A 81 0.95 4.04 1.54
N ALA A 82 -0.11 3.70 0.83
CA ALA A 82 -1.02 2.65 1.29
C ALA A 82 -0.76 1.33 0.54
N LEU A 83 -0.53 0.26 1.30
CA LEU A 83 -0.36 -1.10 0.79
C LEU A 83 -1.48 -1.99 1.35
N ASP A 84 -2.32 -2.55 0.49
CA ASP A 84 -3.56 -3.24 0.86
C ASP A 84 -4.39 -2.46 1.89
N GLY A 85 -4.46 -1.13 1.72
CA GLY A 85 -5.17 -0.19 2.59
C GLY A 85 -4.43 0.22 3.87
N ILE A 86 -3.25 -0.32 4.14
CA ILE A 86 -2.47 0.00 5.34
C ILE A 86 -1.58 1.21 5.05
N SER A 87 -1.73 2.27 5.85
CA SER A 87 -0.88 3.46 5.79
C SER A 87 0.52 3.16 6.32
N LEU A 88 1.55 3.34 5.49
CA LEU A 88 2.94 3.03 5.81
C LEU A 88 3.86 4.16 5.38
N THR A 89 5.06 4.20 5.98
CA THR A 89 6.10 5.17 5.64
C THR A 89 7.16 4.53 4.75
N VAL A 90 7.45 5.15 3.63
CA VAL A 90 8.56 4.78 2.74
C VAL A 90 9.89 5.19 3.38
N ASN A 91 10.81 4.23 3.57
CA ASN A 91 12.13 4.54 4.14
C ASN A 91 13.13 4.92 3.05
N ASN A 92 13.37 4.00 2.11
CA ASN A 92 14.35 4.18 1.04
C ASN A 92 13.74 3.84 -0.31
N ILE A 93 14.27 4.49 -1.35
CA ILE A 93 13.86 4.29 -2.74
C ILE A 93 15.13 4.07 -3.57
N SER A 94 15.10 3.08 -4.46
CA SER A 94 16.18 2.80 -5.41
C SER A 94 15.60 2.28 -6.72
N LYS A 95 15.78 3.03 -7.80
CA LYS A 95 15.27 2.70 -9.16
C LYS A 95 13.76 2.43 -9.14
N SER A 96 13.34 1.16 -9.28
CA SER A 96 11.95 0.71 -9.25
C SER A 96 11.52 0.13 -7.90
N LYS A 97 12.35 0.26 -6.86
CA LYS A 97 12.12 -0.36 -5.56
C LYS A 97 11.99 0.65 -4.46
N PHE A 98 11.22 0.30 -3.44
CA PHE A 98 11.16 1.00 -2.17
C PHE A 98 11.02 0.01 -1.03
N ASN A 99 11.29 0.45 0.20
CA ASN A 99 11.03 -0.37 1.37
C ASN A 99 10.27 0.39 2.47
N VAL A 100 9.61 -0.39 3.32
CA VAL A 100 8.91 0.06 4.50
C VAL A 100 9.31 -0.77 5.71
N SER A 101 9.23 -0.22 6.91
CA SER A 101 9.40 -0.95 8.17
C SER A 101 8.04 -1.09 8.84
N ILE A 102 7.67 -2.32 9.16
CA ILE A 102 6.40 -2.67 9.79
C ILE A 102 6.65 -2.91 11.28
N ILE A 103 5.97 -2.16 12.13
CA ILE A 103 6.02 -2.37 13.59
C ILE A 103 5.30 -3.67 13.95
N PRO A 104 5.64 -4.32 15.09
CA PRO A 104 5.05 -5.60 15.48
C PRO A 104 3.53 -5.58 15.53
N TYR A 105 2.93 -4.50 16.05
CA TYR A 105 1.48 -4.36 16.13
C TYR A 105 0.82 -4.45 14.74
N THR A 106 1.33 -3.69 13.75
CA THR A 106 0.80 -3.69 12.38
C THR A 106 1.00 -5.06 11.71
N TRP A 107 2.17 -5.66 11.91
CA TRP A 107 2.46 -7.00 11.39
C TRP A 107 1.46 -8.03 11.88
N GLU A 108 1.21 -8.08 13.18
CA GLU A 108 0.32 -9.07 13.80
C GLU A 108 -1.17 -8.86 13.49
N ASN A 109 -1.59 -7.62 13.29
CA ASN A 109 -3.02 -7.25 13.19
C ASN A 109 -3.51 -6.98 11.77
N THR A 110 -2.66 -7.18 10.75
CA THR A 110 -3.03 -6.97 9.34
C THR A 110 -2.77 -8.19 8.47
N SER A 111 -3.16 -8.12 7.20
CA SER A 111 -2.88 -9.15 6.21
C SER A 111 -1.38 -9.33 5.92
N LEU A 112 -0.53 -8.35 6.28
CA LEU A 112 0.92 -8.37 6.02
C LEU A 112 1.62 -9.58 6.63
N LYS A 113 1.13 -10.10 7.75
CA LYS A 113 1.67 -11.31 8.39
C LYS A 113 1.70 -12.54 7.48
N LYS A 114 0.81 -12.60 6.48
CA LYS A 114 0.67 -13.72 5.56
C LYS A 114 1.36 -13.51 4.22
N VAL A 115 1.96 -12.33 4.04
CA VAL A 115 2.60 -11.95 2.78
C VAL A 115 3.89 -12.73 2.60
N GLU A 116 4.07 -13.25 1.40
CA GLU A 116 5.26 -13.97 0.98
C GLU A 116 6.02 -13.24 -0.13
N LYS A 117 7.29 -13.58 -0.31
CA LYS A 117 8.07 -13.08 -1.44
C LYS A 117 7.43 -13.53 -2.75
N GLY A 118 7.16 -12.57 -3.63
CA GLY A 118 6.49 -12.78 -4.91
C GLY A 118 5.04 -12.30 -4.92
N ASP A 119 4.44 -12.07 -3.76
CA ASP A 119 3.08 -11.56 -3.64
C ASP A 119 2.94 -10.13 -4.16
N PHE A 120 1.71 -9.77 -4.51
CA PHE A 120 1.35 -8.45 -5.00
C PHE A 120 0.34 -7.79 -4.06
N LEU A 121 0.65 -6.59 -3.59
CA LEU A 121 -0.21 -5.77 -2.75
C LEU A 121 -0.79 -4.61 -3.55
N ASN A 122 -2.06 -4.29 -3.32
CA ASN A 122 -2.67 -3.08 -3.87
C ASN A 122 -1.94 -1.85 -3.35
N THR A 123 -1.61 -0.95 -4.24
CA THR A 123 -0.81 0.23 -3.92
C THR A 123 -1.58 1.49 -4.27
N GLU A 124 -1.70 2.38 -3.30
CA GLU A 124 -2.22 3.74 -3.49
C GLU A 124 -1.16 4.74 -3.04
N VAL A 125 -0.78 5.66 -3.92
CA VAL A 125 0.12 6.75 -3.56
C VAL A 125 -0.64 7.86 -2.83
N ASP A 126 0.04 8.58 -1.94
CA ASP A 126 -0.56 9.72 -1.27
C ASP A 126 -1.10 10.73 -2.29
N MET A 127 -2.35 11.15 -2.10
CA MET A 127 -3.02 12.11 -2.98
C MET A 127 -2.26 13.43 -3.07
N LEU A 128 -1.63 13.88 -1.99
CA LEU A 128 -0.81 15.09 -1.99
C LEU A 128 0.36 14.99 -2.97
N ALA A 129 1.02 13.83 -3.04
CA ALA A 129 2.11 13.61 -4.00
C ALA A 129 1.65 13.79 -5.45
N ARG A 130 0.42 13.42 -5.77
CA ARG A 130 -0.15 13.62 -7.13
C ARG A 130 -0.34 15.07 -7.47
N TYR A 131 -0.89 15.86 -6.53
CA TYR A 131 -1.12 17.29 -6.77
C TYR A 131 0.19 18.06 -6.89
N VAL A 132 1.16 17.77 -6.00
CA VAL A 132 2.51 18.37 -6.08
C VAL A 132 3.18 18.03 -7.41
N PHE A 133 3.18 16.75 -7.80
CA PHE A 133 3.78 16.30 -9.05
C PHE A 133 3.10 16.94 -10.27
N LYS A 134 1.78 17.12 -10.25
CA LYS A 134 1.05 17.79 -11.33
C LYS A 134 1.39 19.28 -11.41
N ALA A 135 1.52 19.96 -10.27
CA ALA A 135 1.84 21.38 -10.20
C ALA A 135 3.26 21.69 -10.72
N LEU A 136 4.22 20.77 -10.49
CA LEU A 136 5.61 20.93 -10.94
C LEU A 136 5.83 20.57 -12.42
N LYS A 137 4.89 19.89 -13.05
CA LYS A 137 4.90 19.66 -14.51
C LYS A 137 4.29 20.86 -15.23
N LYS A 138 5.14 21.85 -15.50
CA LYS A 138 4.84 22.89 -16.49
C LYS A 138 5.12 22.37 -17.90
#